data_b58c2a36b0ef1750eff64d1f319b745f
#
_entry.id   b58c2a36b0ef1750eff64d1f319b745f
#
_cell.length_a   1.000
_cell.length_b   1.000
_cell.length_c   1.000
_cell.angle_alpha   90.00
_cell.angle_beta   90.00
_cell.angle_gamma   90.00
#
_symmetry.space_group_name_H-M   'P 1'
#
loop_
_entity.id
_entity.type
_entity.pdbx_description
1 polymer ?
#
loop_
_entity_poly.entity_id
_entity_poly.type
_entity_poly.pdbx_seq_one_letter_code
_entity_poly.pdbx_strand_id
1 'polypeptide(L)'
;MGRLLFAYLCLANKLKKLMYMKKAIWISYDLGIGGDYDGLYRWLANHGAVECGDGLAFFNFKAENPEKILDELKGEIETNIRVNNKTRIYCIRKVGDKLKGSFLFGSRKGNPWEGYGDVDKGIEDGE
;
A
#
# COMPACT_ATOMS: atom_id res chain seq x y z
N MET A 1 28.35 22.80 25.67
CA MET A 1 28.20 22.55 24.23
C MET A 1 27.88 21.10 23.89
N GLY A 2 28.45 20.11 24.62
CA GLY A 2 28.22 18.69 24.32
C GLY A 2 26.75 18.26 24.42
N ARG A 3 25.97 18.81 25.36
CA ARG A 3 24.54 18.46 25.53
C ARG A 3 23.66 18.89 24.37
N LEU A 4 23.90 20.09 23.83
CA LEU A 4 23.10 20.60 22.69
C LEU A 4 23.43 19.83 21.43
N LEU A 5 24.69 19.52 21.18
CA LEU A 5 25.08 18.71 20.03
C LEU A 5 24.50 17.30 20.12
N PHE A 6 24.56 16.67 21.30
CA PHE A 6 23.98 15.34 21.51
C PHE A 6 22.47 15.33 21.26
N ALA A 7 21.75 16.33 21.80
CA ALA A 7 20.30 16.46 21.59
C ALA A 7 19.97 16.65 20.11
N TYR A 8 20.75 17.46 19.40
CA TYR A 8 20.59 17.67 17.96
C TYR A 8 20.78 16.36 17.18
N LEU A 9 21.84 15.61 17.47
CA LEU A 9 22.12 14.34 16.81
C LEU A 9 21.04 13.31 17.10
N CYS A 10 20.52 13.24 18.33
CA CYS A 10 19.42 12.35 18.68
C CYS A 10 18.15 12.70 17.91
N LEU A 11 17.83 13.99 17.78
CA LEU A 11 16.68 14.45 17.03
C LEU A 11 16.84 14.15 15.54
N ALA A 12 18.02 14.43 14.98
CA ALA A 12 18.30 14.13 13.57
C ALA A 12 18.17 12.65 13.28
N ASN A 13 18.65 11.78 14.17
CA ASN A 13 18.51 10.32 14.03
C ASN A 13 17.05 9.87 14.10
N LYS A 14 16.26 10.46 15.00
CA LYS A 14 14.82 10.17 15.10
C LYS A 14 14.10 10.58 13.83
N LEU A 15 14.37 11.77 13.30
CA LEU A 15 13.77 12.25 12.05
C LEU A 15 14.15 11.37 10.87
N LYS A 16 15.40 10.96 10.79
CA LYS A 16 15.91 10.05 9.76
C LYS A 16 15.19 8.70 9.84
N LYS A 17 15.02 8.15 11.03
CA LYS A 17 14.31 6.90 11.27
C LYS A 17 12.85 7.01 10.84
N LEU A 18 12.18 8.12 11.18
CA LEU A 18 10.78 8.36 10.76
C LEU A 18 10.66 8.42 9.24
N MET A 19 11.61 9.07 8.56
CA MET A 19 11.62 9.13 7.09
C MET A 19 11.79 7.74 6.47
N TYR A 20 12.66 6.89 7.04
CA TYR A 20 12.85 5.51 6.58
C TYR A 20 11.63 4.63 6.80
N MET A 21 10.80 4.94 7.81
CA MET A 21 9.58 4.19 8.09
C MET A 21 8.41 4.55 7.18
N LYS A 22 8.47 5.73 6.54
CA LYS A 22 7.45 6.13 5.56
C LYS A 22 7.72 5.45 4.22
N LYS A 23 6.74 4.70 3.75
CA LYS A 23 6.80 3.97 2.48
C LYS A 23 5.71 4.46 1.54
N ALA A 24 6.09 4.73 0.30
CA ALA A 24 5.16 5.07 -0.76
C ALA A 24 4.36 3.83 -1.14
N ILE A 25 3.04 3.95 -1.09
CA ILE A 25 2.12 2.84 -1.36
C ILE A 25 1.08 3.31 -2.38
N TRP A 26 0.86 2.50 -3.39
CA TRP A 26 -0.30 2.61 -4.28
C TRP A 26 -1.19 1.41 -4.03
N ILE A 27 -2.47 1.63 -3.91
CA ILE A 27 -3.43 0.54 -3.88
C ILE A 27 -4.46 0.71 -4.98
N SER A 28 -4.75 -0.40 -5.66
CA SER A 28 -5.89 -0.54 -6.55
C SER A 28 -6.96 -1.31 -5.79
N TYR A 29 -8.16 -0.77 -5.70
CA TYR A 29 -9.22 -1.38 -4.91
C TYR A 29 -10.50 -1.56 -5.71
N ASP A 30 -11.14 -2.68 -5.47
CA ASP A 30 -12.46 -3.01 -5.99
C ASP A 30 -13.15 -3.86 -4.92
N LEU A 31 -14.12 -3.30 -4.25
CA LEU A 31 -14.83 -3.97 -3.16
C LEU A 31 -16.10 -4.64 -3.63
N GLY A 32 -16.45 -4.50 -4.91
CA GLY A 32 -17.66 -5.02 -5.46
C GLY A 32 -18.92 -4.27 -5.04
N ILE A 33 -20.05 -4.71 -5.52
CA ILE A 33 -21.35 -4.14 -5.18
C ILE A 33 -21.65 -4.44 -3.71
N GLY A 34 -22.02 -3.40 -2.96
CA GLY A 34 -22.29 -3.54 -1.53
C GLY A 34 -21.04 -3.61 -0.65
N GLY A 35 -19.85 -3.39 -1.23
CA GLY A 35 -18.62 -3.34 -0.47
C GLY A 35 -18.55 -2.13 0.47
N ASP A 36 -17.68 -2.21 1.46
CA ASP A 36 -17.55 -1.19 2.50
C ASP A 36 -16.68 -0.01 2.02
N TYR A 37 -17.17 0.72 1.01
CA TYR A 37 -16.45 1.90 0.50
C TYR A 37 -16.37 3.02 1.53
N ASP A 38 -17.37 3.17 2.38
CA ASP A 38 -17.34 4.20 3.43
C ASP A 38 -16.17 3.95 4.40
N GLY A 39 -15.98 2.71 4.82
CA GLY A 39 -14.86 2.33 5.67
C GLY A 39 -13.53 2.55 4.99
N LEU A 40 -13.40 2.12 3.72
CA LEU A 40 -12.19 2.29 2.96
C LEU A 40 -11.84 3.76 2.75
N TYR A 41 -12.82 4.57 2.35
CA TYR A 41 -12.60 6.00 2.11
C TYR A 41 -12.21 6.73 3.38
N ARG A 42 -12.80 6.38 4.52
CA ARG A 42 -12.42 6.94 5.81
C ARG A 42 -10.97 6.58 6.15
N TRP A 43 -10.60 5.34 5.94
CA TRP A 43 -9.24 4.87 6.17
C TRP A 43 -8.23 5.57 5.26
N LEU A 44 -8.54 5.68 3.97
CA LEU A 44 -7.71 6.41 3.01
C LEU A 44 -7.56 7.89 3.37
N ALA A 45 -8.66 8.53 3.75
CA ALA A 45 -8.64 9.94 4.17
C ALA A 45 -7.77 10.14 5.41
N ASN A 46 -7.84 9.22 6.35
CA ASN A 46 -7.01 9.28 7.57
C ASN A 46 -5.52 9.09 7.28
N HIS A 47 -5.18 8.48 6.17
CA HIS A 47 -3.79 8.34 5.72
C HIS A 47 -3.35 9.46 4.77
N GLY A 48 -4.19 10.45 4.53
CA GLY A 48 -3.88 11.53 3.61
C GLY A 48 -3.72 11.06 2.17
N ALA A 49 -4.43 9.99 1.80
CA ALA A 49 -4.34 9.42 0.46
C ALA A 49 -4.83 10.40 -0.60
N VAL A 50 -4.23 10.32 -1.78
CA VAL A 50 -4.64 11.10 -2.94
C VAL A 50 -5.16 10.18 -4.03
N GLU A 51 -6.16 10.65 -4.76
CA GLU A 51 -6.78 9.92 -5.86
C GLU A 51 -5.84 9.94 -7.08
N CYS A 52 -5.66 8.77 -7.73
CA CYS A 52 -4.82 8.62 -8.91
C CYS A 52 -5.57 8.03 -10.11
N GLY A 53 -6.85 7.75 -9.94
CA GLY A 53 -7.71 7.14 -10.95
C GLY A 53 -8.83 6.38 -10.27
N ASP A 54 -9.79 5.90 -11.03
CA ASP A 54 -10.88 5.12 -10.48
C ASP A 54 -10.35 3.88 -9.78
N GLY A 55 -10.60 3.78 -8.49
CA GLY A 55 -10.14 2.65 -7.70
C GLY A 55 -8.64 2.61 -7.47
N LEU A 56 -7.93 3.73 -7.62
CA LEU A 56 -6.49 3.81 -7.40
C LEU A 56 -6.14 4.99 -6.49
N ALA A 57 -5.41 4.71 -5.43
CA ALA A 57 -4.99 5.72 -4.46
C ALA A 57 -3.50 5.60 -4.13
N PHE A 58 -2.90 6.73 -3.82
CA PHE A 58 -1.52 6.81 -3.35
C PHE A 58 -1.46 7.42 -1.96
N PHE A 59 -0.62 6.88 -1.10
CA PHE A 59 -0.35 7.45 0.22
C PHE A 59 1.02 7.03 0.73
N ASN A 60 1.52 7.74 1.71
CA ASN A 60 2.71 7.35 2.45
C ASN A 60 2.29 6.61 3.71
N PHE A 61 2.71 5.38 3.83
CA PHE A 61 2.38 4.54 4.97
C PHE A 61 3.55 4.49 5.94
N LYS A 62 3.27 4.79 7.20
CA LYS A 62 4.27 4.69 8.26
C LYS A 62 4.25 3.28 8.82
N ALA A 63 5.19 2.45 8.35
CA ALA A 63 5.32 1.09 8.82
C ALA A 63 6.08 1.04 10.15
N GLU A 64 5.58 0.27 11.12
CA GLU A 64 6.31 -0.01 12.35
C GLU A 64 7.47 -0.96 12.08
N ASN A 65 7.22 -1.97 11.24
CA ASN A 65 8.24 -2.89 10.76
C ASN A 65 8.19 -2.93 9.23
N PRO A 66 9.09 -2.20 8.54
CA PRO A 66 9.06 -2.13 7.07
C PRO A 66 9.18 -3.48 6.36
N GLU A 67 9.79 -4.48 6.99
CA GLU A 67 9.91 -5.82 6.42
C GLU A 67 8.57 -6.56 6.40
N LYS A 68 7.63 -6.15 7.25
CA LYS A 68 6.28 -6.74 7.38
C LYS A 68 5.19 -5.76 6.94
N ILE A 69 5.51 -4.86 6.04
CA ILE A 69 4.59 -3.80 5.64
C ILE A 69 3.27 -4.33 5.07
N LEU A 70 3.31 -5.42 4.31
CA LEU A 70 2.10 -6.01 3.74
C LEU A 70 1.18 -6.57 4.83
N ASP A 71 1.75 -7.22 5.85
CA ASP A 71 1.00 -7.72 6.99
C ASP A 71 0.38 -6.58 7.79
N GLU A 72 1.12 -5.49 8.01
CA GLU A 72 0.61 -4.32 8.70
C GLU A 72 -0.53 -3.65 7.95
N LEU A 73 -0.37 -3.46 6.63
CA LEU A 73 -1.41 -2.88 5.77
C LEU A 73 -2.67 -3.74 5.79
N LYS A 74 -2.51 -5.04 5.59
CA LYS A 74 -3.63 -5.97 5.60
C LYS A 74 -4.36 -5.95 6.93
N GLY A 75 -3.64 -6.03 8.04
CA GLY A 75 -4.22 -6.01 9.38
C GLY A 75 -4.96 -4.71 9.67
N GLU A 76 -4.40 -3.58 9.27
CA GLU A 76 -5.02 -2.28 9.48
C GLU A 76 -6.30 -2.12 8.66
N ILE A 77 -6.27 -2.57 7.41
CA ILE A 77 -7.46 -2.55 6.56
C ILE A 77 -8.55 -3.47 7.13
N GLU A 78 -8.20 -4.69 7.53
CA GLU A 78 -9.15 -5.63 8.15
C GLU A 78 -9.83 -5.06 9.39
N THR A 79 -9.12 -4.23 10.15
CA THR A 79 -9.66 -3.58 11.35
C THR A 79 -10.64 -2.46 11.01
N ASN A 80 -10.46 -1.82 9.87
CA ASN A 80 -11.18 -0.59 9.52
C ASN A 80 -12.31 -0.78 8.50
N ILE A 81 -12.29 -1.87 7.73
CA ILE A 81 -13.33 -2.15 6.75
C ILE A 81 -13.88 -3.57 6.92
N ARG A 82 -15.10 -3.77 6.43
CA ARG A 82 -15.68 -5.11 6.33
C ARG A 82 -15.17 -5.77 5.06
N VAL A 83 -14.31 -6.75 5.22
CA VAL A 83 -13.77 -7.54 4.11
C VAL A 83 -14.70 -8.71 3.82
N ASN A 84 -14.95 -8.98 2.54
CA ASN A 84 -15.74 -10.13 2.11
C ASN A 84 -15.04 -10.81 0.92
N ASN A 85 -15.69 -11.83 0.36
CA ASN A 85 -15.12 -12.62 -0.74
C ASN A 85 -15.03 -11.86 -2.07
N LYS A 86 -15.64 -10.67 -2.18
CA LYS A 86 -15.56 -9.81 -3.37
C LYS A 86 -14.49 -8.73 -3.23
N THR A 87 -13.92 -8.56 -2.04
CA THR A 87 -12.90 -7.55 -1.79
C THR A 87 -11.63 -7.89 -2.56
N ARG A 88 -11.18 -6.96 -3.40
CA ARG A 88 -9.90 -7.06 -4.10
C ARG A 88 -9.13 -5.78 -3.86
N ILE A 89 -7.95 -5.91 -3.29
CA ILE A 89 -7.02 -4.79 -3.08
C ILE A 89 -5.64 -5.26 -3.46
N TYR A 90 -5.08 -4.59 -4.46
CA TYR A 90 -3.73 -4.82 -4.96
C TYR A 90 -2.83 -3.70 -4.49
N CYS A 91 -1.68 -4.04 -3.97
CA CYS A 91 -0.73 -3.09 -3.41
C CYS A 91 0.54 -3.05 -4.26
N ILE A 92 0.95 -1.85 -4.64
CA ILE A 92 2.22 -1.62 -5.31
C ILE A 92 3.12 -0.83 -4.37
N ARG A 93 4.35 -1.26 -4.20
CA ARG A 93 5.34 -0.63 -3.33
C ARG A 93 6.72 -0.70 -3.94
N LYS A 94 7.58 0.19 -3.50
CA LYS A 94 8.98 0.19 -3.89
C LYS A 94 9.79 -0.60 -2.87
N VAL A 95 10.61 -1.54 -3.35
CA VAL A 95 11.54 -2.32 -2.52
C VAL A 95 12.92 -2.15 -3.12
N GLY A 96 13.77 -1.37 -2.43
CA GLY A 96 15.04 -0.95 -2.99
C GLY A 96 14.82 -0.09 -4.24
N ASP A 97 15.33 -0.52 -5.37
CA ASP A 97 15.19 0.15 -6.67
C ASP A 97 14.12 -0.51 -7.56
N LYS A 98 13.37 -1.48 -7.02
CA LYS A 98 12.35 -2.23 -7.76
C LYS A 98 10.95 -1.91 -7.25
N LEU A 99 9.98 -2.01 -8.16
CA LEU A 99 8.56 -1.98 -7.81
C LEU A 99 8.06 -3.41 -7.67
N LYS A 100 7.28 -3.65 -6.63
CA LYS A 100 6.65 -4.94 -6.37
C LYS A 100 5.16 -4.76 -6.17
N GLY A 101 4.38 -5.68 -6.72
CA GLY A 101 2.94 -5.70 -6.55
C GLY A 101 2.48 -7.00 -5.92
N SER A 102 1.48 -6.91 -5.04
CA SER A 102 0.89 -8.07 -4.36
C SER A 102 -0.57 -7.80 -4.05
N PHE A 103 -1.38 -8.85 -4.07
CA PHE A 103 -2.73 -8.76 -3.54
C PHE A 103 -2.72 -8.78 -2.02
N LEU A 104 -3.32 -7.77 -1.41
CA LEU A 104 -3.64 -7.81 0.03
C LEU A 104 -4.89 -8.63 0.26
N PHE A 105 -5.88 -8.50 -0.62
CA PHE A 105 -7.14 -9.23 -0.59
C PHE A 105 -7.52 -9.64 -2.00
N GLY A 106 -8.07 -10.83 -2.11
CA GLY A 106 -8.51 -11.34 -3.40
C GLY A 106 -7.37 -11.89 -4.23
N SER A 107 -7.65 -12.12 -5.50
CA SER A 107 -6.70 -12.72 -6.43
C SER A 107 -6.88 -12.18 -7.84
N ARG A 108 -5.94 -12.49 -8.69
CA ARG A 108 -5.95 -12.08 -10.09
C ARG A 108 -7.11 -12.75 -10.83
N LYS A 109 -7.79 -11.96 -11.63
CA LYS A 109 -8.76 -12.46 -12.61
C LYS A 109 -8.07 -12.62 -13.96
N GLY A 110 -8.72 -13.27 -14.90
CA GLY A 110 -8.23 -13.31 -16.28
C GLY A 110 -8.09 -11.92 -16.88
N ASN A 111 -7.11 -11.74 -17.75
CA ASN A 111 -6.87 -10.46 -18.40
C ASN A 111 -7.94 -10.19 -19.48
N PRO A 112 -8.66 -9.06 -19.42
CA PRO A 112 -9.64 -8.74 -20.47
C PRO A 112 -9.02 -8.61 -21.85
N TRP A 113 -7.74 -8.32 -21.94
CA TRP A 113 -7.00 -8.15 -23.20
C TRP A 113 -6.33 -9.43 -23.69
N GLU A 114 -6.54 -10.53 -23.04
CA GLU A 114 -5.93 -11.80 -23.43
C GLU A 114 -6.40 -12.20 -24.84
N GLY A 115 -5.44 -12.55 -25.69
CA GLY A 115 -5.69 -12.90 -27.08
C GLY A 115 -5.76 -11.71 -28.06
N TYR A 116 -5.70 -10.46 -27.56
CA TYR A 116 -5.72 -9.28 -28.43
C TYR A 116 -4.34 -8.92 -29.00
N GLY A 117 -3.28 -9.37 -28.36
CA GLY A 117 -1.91 -9.10 -28.80
C GLY A 117 -1.19 -10.35 -29.27
N ASP A 118 0.08 -10.16 -29.62
CA ASP A 118 0.94 -11.24 -30.13
C ASP A 118 1.78 -11.90 -29.04
N VAL A 119 1.64 -11.43 -27.77
CA VAL A 119 2.39 -11.96 -26.62
C VAL A 119 1.47 -12.82 -25.78
N ASP A 120 1.87 -14.07 -25.52
CA ASP A 120 1.02 -15.04 -24.81
C ASP A 120 1.01 -14.89 -23.31
N LYS A 121 2.01 -14.23 -22.70
CA LYS A 121 2.14 -14.16 -21.24
C LYS A 121 2.40 -12.75 -20.76
N GLY A 122 1.73 -12.38 -19.68
CA GLY A 122 2.01 -11.17 -18.95
C GLY A 122 3.24 -11.28 -18.05
N ILE A 123 3.58 -10.17 -17.40
CA ILE A 123 4.65 -10.09 -16.41
C ILE A 123 4.12 -10.60 -15.07
N GLU A 124 4.88 -11.45 -14.39
CA GLU A 124 4.53 -11.94 -13.06
C GLU A 124 4.83 -10.88 -11.99
N ASP A 125 3.97 -10.85 -10.96
CA ASP A 125 4.16 -9.95 -9.82
C ASP A 125 5.32 -10.41 -8.96
N GLY A 126 6.02 -9.44 -8.34
CA GLY A 126 7.00 -9.71 -7.31
C GLY A 126 6.43 -9.46 -5.92
N GLU A 127 6.79 -10.28 -4.98
CA GLU A 127 6.47 -10.05 -3.56
C GLU A 127 7.66 -9.52 -2.80
#